data_0604bb8d0c9d15df47ca4d87d692365e
#
_entry.id   0604bb8d0c9d15df47ca4d87d692365e
#
_cell.length_a   1.000
_cell.length_b   1.000
_cell.length_c   1.000
_cell.angle_alpha   90.00
_cell.angle_beta   90.00
_cell.angle_gamma   90.00
#
_symmetry.space_group_name_H-M   'P 1'
#
loop_
_entity.id
_entity.type
_entity.pdbx_description
1 polymer ?
#
loop_
_entity_poly.entity_id
_entity_poly.type
_entity_poly.pdbx_seq_one_letter_code
_entity_poly.pdbx_strand_id
1 'polypeptide(L)'
;MPTATGHLGAGDYWLSTDLNSSLEKIGYHTSQTYFNSYIKTTSQINIIMAGFLPTNNKIEPLHENTKNILYIVYPQFGEKENKELIPSKTSYLKKIIHISKKEGINAIVTASKELADNLREHNVNAYYIPQFTNTKRFYPDYDEKLKSEVFFVGINSFYRKAAPAVLEAGLPITIYGPGWKTAKAPYLDNNILRKHYSSAKIVLNDTREGMKEFGFISNRIFDATACETLIITDYMPEIEEIYGDTVPMYKNKEELISLVKYYLDDKNQEERKDKARRAREITLKNFTSDKAATTIHEIIKSLQPKNNNS
;
A
#
# COMPACT_ATOMS: atom_id res chain seq x y z
N MET A 1 5.35 -7.06 10.99
CA MET A 1 6.41 -7.41 11.96
C MET A 1 7.71 -6.90 11.42
N PRO A 2 8.53 -6.25 12.22
CA PRO A 2 9.93 -6.19 11.89
C PRO A 2 10.44 -7.63 11.97
N THR A 3 10.90 -8.17 10.85
CA THR A 3 11.67 -9.40 10.88
C THR A 3 12.97 -9.13 11.66
N ALA A 4 13.51 -10.11 12.36
CA ALA A 4 14.76 -9.97 13.12
C ALA A 4 15.97 -9.54 12.25
N THR A 5 15.81 -9.48 10.95
CA THR A 5 16.81 -9.07 9.94
C THR A 5 16.63 -7.64 9.44
N GLY A 6 15.83 -6.85 10.14
CA GLY A 6 15.74 -5.44 9.80
C GLY A 6 14.53 -5.09 8.95
N HIS A 7 14.11 -3.99 9.19
CA HIS A 7 13.00 -3.21 8.79
C HIS A 7 12.95 -2.89 7.28
N LEU A 8 13.99 -3.23 6.54
CA LEU A 8 14.25 -2.80 5.18
C LEU A 8 13.32 -3.42 4.11
N GLY A 9 12.57 -4.47 4.46
CA GLY A 9 11.68 -5.16 3.51
C GLY A 9 10.18 -5.03 3.81
N ALA A 10 9.80 -4.40 4.92
CA ALA A 10 8.39 -4.29 5.31
C ALA A 10 7.74 -3.05 4.68
N GLY A 11 6.66 -3.23 3.91
CA GLY A 11 5.96 -2.12 3.25
C GLY A 11 5.41 -1.07 4.22
N ASP A 12 4.91 -1.49 5.37
CA ASP A 12 4.41 -0.63 6.44
C ASP A 12 5.50 0.22 7.11
N TYR A 13 6.74 -0.31 7.20
CA TYR A 13 7.88 0.48 7.64
C TYR A 13 8.11 1.69 6.73
N TRP A 14 8.18 1.45 5.43
CA TRP A 14 8.43 2.52 4.46
C TRP A 14 7.25 3.49 4.38
N LEU A 15 6.02 2.99 4.46
CA LEU A 15 4.83 3.82 4.45
C LEU A 15 4.79 4.74 5.67
N SER A 16 5.12 4.24 6.87
CA SER A 16 5.20 5.05 8.08
C SER A 16 6.35 6.06 8.04
N THR A 17 7.51 5.67 7.49
CA THR A 17 8.65 6.58 7.30
C THR A 17 8.29 7.73 6.36
N ASP A 18 7.61 7.43 5.26
CA ASP A 18 7.16 8.42 4.28
C ASP A 18 6.12 9.37 4.89
N LEU A 19 5.18 8.85 5.68
CA LEU A 19 4.20 9.66 6.40
C LEU A 19 4.85 10.57 7.43
N ASN A 20 5.78 10.05 8.24
CA ASN A 20 6.52 10.83 9.23
C ASN A 20 7.25 11.99 8.56
N SER A 21 8.00 11.73 7.51
CA SER A 21 8.71 12.78 6.77
C SER A 21 7.78 13.88 6.25
N SER A 22 6.56 13.52 5.86
CA SER A 22 5.57 14.49 5.38
C SER A 22 4.87 15.24 6.53
N LEU A 23 4.67 14.62 7.68
CA LEU A 23 4.17 15.28 8.89
C LEU A 23 5.20 16.29 9.44
N GLU A 24 6.49 15.95 9.41
CA GLU A 24 7.55 16.86 9.82
C GLU A 24 7.60 18.15 8.98
N LYS A 25 7.35 18.06 7.66
CA LYS A 25 7.27 19.23 6.78
C LYS A 25 6.18 20.23 7.19
N ILE A 26 5.13 19.75 7.84
CA ILE A 26 3.99 20.58 8.31
C ILE A 26 4.05 20.89 9.80
N GLY A 27 5.22 20.67 10.43
CA GLY A 27 5.53 21.14 11.77
C GLY A 27 5.32 20.15 12.91
N TYR A 28 5.10 18.85 12.61
CA TYR A 28 5.06 17.82 13.65
C TYR A 28 6.48 17.34 13.98
N HIS A 29 6.73 17.07 15.26
CA HIS A 29 7.88 16.27 15.68
C HIS A 29 7.49 14.81 15.72
N THR A 30 8.10 13.98 14.89
CA THR A 30 7.74 12.58 14.75
C THR A 30 8.83 11.66 15.31
N SER A 31 8.40 10.49 15.80
CA SER A 31 9.28 9.38 16.11
C SER A 31 8.62 8.09 15.64
N GLN A 32 9.42 7.12 15.22
CA GLN A 32 8.93 5.82 14.77
C GLN A 32 9.39 4.74 15.72
N THR A 33 8.45 3.96 16.22
CA THR A 33 8.74 2.84 17.11
C THR A 33 8.04 1.58 16.64
N TYR A 34 8.52 0.42 17.12
CA TYR A 34 7.96 -0.87 16.76
C TYR A 34 7.12 -1.43 17.91
N PHE A 35 6.12 -2.22 17.58
CA PHE A 35 5.11 -2.76 18.50
C PHE A 35 5.64 -3.56 19.70
N ASN A 36 6.89 -4.01 19.69
CA ASN A 36 7.49 -4.78 20.77
C ASN A 36 8.28 -3.94 21.79
N SER A 37 8.35 -2.64 21.60
CA SER A 37 9.02 -1.75 22.54
C SER A 37 7.98 -0.78 23.11
N TYR A 38 7.56 -1.03 24.35
CA TYR A 38 6.79 -0.08 25.13
C TYR A 38 7.66 1.14 25.39
N ILE A 39 7.49 2.16 24.58
CA ILE A 39 8.03 3.47 24.90
C ILE A 39 6.91 4.20 25.62
N LYS A 40 7.16 4.58 26.87
CA LYS A 40 6.38 5.65 27.52
C LYS A 40 6.59 6.91 26.68
N THR A 41 5.73 7.11 25.68
CA THR A 41 5.81 8.29 24.85
C THR A 41 5.10 9.42 25.57
N THR A 42 5.75 10.56 25.70
CA THR A 42 5.14 11.84 26.03
C THR A 42 4.38 12.42 24.82
N SER A 43 4.17 11.62 23.78
CA SER A 43 3.53 12.01 22.52
C SER A 43 2.08 12.38 22.78
N GLN A 44 1.64 13.50 22.25
CA GLN A 44 0.25 13.93 22.30
C GLN A 44 -0.64 13.10 21.37
N ILE A 45 -0.06 12.48 20.35
CA ILE A 45 -0.77 11.72 19.30
C ILE A 45 0.05 10.50 18.93
N ASN A 46 -0.62 9.36 18.87
CA ASN A 46 -0.06 8.12 18.32
C ASN A 46 -0.80 7.76 17.02
N ILE A 47 -0.06 7.46 15.98
CA ILE A 47 -0.58 6.84 14.76
C ILE A 47 -0.10 5.40 14.76
N ILE A 48 -1.02 4.47 14.98
CA ILE A 48 -0.75 3.04 15.07
C ILE A 48 -1.00 2.44 13.69
N MET A 49 0.05 2.21 12.92
CA MET A 49 -0.10 1.55 11.61
C MET A 49 -0.23 0.04 11.82
N ALA A 50 -1.41 -0.47 11.60
CA ALA A 50 -1.70 -1.88 11.79
C ALA A 50 -1.62 -2.63 10.47
N GLY A 51 -0.47 -3.20 10.19
CA GLY A 51 -0.38 -4.40 9.35
C GLY A 51 -0.88 -5.64 10.11
N PHE A 52 -0.83 -5.62 11.43
CA PHE A 52 -1.28 -6.70 12.33
C PHE A 52 -2.14 -6.14 13.47
N LEU A 53 -3.45 -6.27 13.35
CA LEU A 53 -4.30 -6.13 14.53
C LEU A 53 -3.96 -7.28 15.49
N PRO A 54 -3.62 -7.01 16.77
CA PRO A 54 -3.30 -8.05 17.71
C PRO A 54 -4.44 -9.07 17.77
N THR A 55 -4.15 -10.31 17.42
CA THR A 55 -5.14 -11.40 17.44
C THR A 55 -5.66 -11.68 18.85
N ASN A 56 -4.94 -11.25 19.87
CA ASN A 56 -5.19 -11.54 21.28
C ASN A 56 -5.74 -10.35 22.08
N ASN A 57 -6.52 -9.45 21.49
CA ASN A 57 -7.25 -8.40 22.24
C ASN A 57 -6.44 -7.54 23.23
N LYS A 58 -5.11 -7.57 23.20
CA LYS A 58 -4.25 -6.76 24.03
C LYS A 58 -3.69 -5.56 23.26
N ILE A 59 -4.55 -4.60 22.94
CA ILE A 59 -4.09 -3.21 22.88
C ILE A 59 -4.09 -2.79 24.35
N GLU A 60 -2.91 -2.72 24.96
CA GLU A 60 -2.83 -2.21 26.33
C GLU A 60 -3.31 -0.77 26.39
N PRO A 61 -3.84 -0.31 27.53
CA PRO A 61 -4.42 1.03 27.65
C PRO A 61 -3.36 2.06 27.26
N LEU A 62 -3.65 2.74 26.18
CA LEU A 62 -2.88 3.86 25.71
C LEU A 62 -3.17 5.03 26.65
N HIS A 63 -2.17 5.79 27.06
CA HIS A 63 -2.28 6.83 28.09
C HIS A 63 -3.52 7.73 27.92
N GLU A 64 -4.23 8.00 29.01
CA GLU A 64 -5.52 8.73 29.05
C GLU A 64 -5.51 10.10 28.34
N ASN A 65 -4.36 10.77 28.27
CA ASN A 65 -4.24 12.11 27.65
C ASN A 65 -3.75 12.07 26.20
N THR A 66 -3.48 10.90 25.62
CA THR A 66 -2.94 10.76 24.27
C THR A 66 -4.05 10.42 23.29
N LYS A 67 -4.08 11.12 22.15
CA LYS A 67 -4.98 10.76 21.06
C LYS A 67 -4.37 9.63 20.24
N ASN A 68 -5.15 8.59 20.00
CA ASN A 68 -4.71 7.39 19.29
C ASN A 68 -5.52 7.22 18.01
N ILE A 69 -4.82 7.19 16.89
CA ILE A 69 -5.36 6.94 15.56
C ILE A 69 -4.89 5.56 15.11
N LEU A 70 -5.82 4.64 14.85
CA LEU A 70 -5.51 3.35 14.26
C LEU A 70 -5.56 3.47 12.74
N TYR A 71 -4.44 3.25 12.04
CA TYR A 71 -4.39 3.27 10.59
C TYR A 71 -4.28 1.85 10.02
N ILE A 72 -5.36 1.38 9.43
CA ILE A 72 -5.46 0.06 8.80
C ILE A 72 -5.02 0.20 7.33
N VAL A 73 -3.76 -0.12 7.05
CA VAL A 73 -3.17 0.02 5.70
C VAL A 73 -3.42 -1.18 4.80
N TYR A 74 -3.69 -2.35 5.36
CA TYR A 74 -4.18 -3.55 4.68
C TYR A 74 -4.90 -4.47 5.67
N PRO A 75 -5.81 -5.33 5.19
CA PRO A 75 -6.53 -6.24 6.07
C PRO A 75 -5.64 -7.41 6.47
N GLN A 76 -5.88 -7.93 7.68
CA GLN A 76 -5.22 -9.12 8.17
C GLN A 76 -6.06 -10.36 8.00
N PHE A 77 -5.45 -11.37 7.42
CA PHE A 77 -6.04 -12.69 7.25
C PHE A 77 -5.12 -13.76 7.80
N GLY A 78 -5.70 -14.86 8.26
CA GLY A 78 -4.97 -16.08 8.52
C GLY A 78 -4.58 -16.76 7.20
N GLU A 79 -3.58 -17.64 7.27
CA GLU A 79 -3.22 -18.54 6.18
C GLU A 79 -3.28 -19.98 6.71
N LYS A 80 -3.87 -20.87 5.95
CA LYS A 80 -3.89 -22.31 6.25
C LYS A 80 -3.77 -23.10 4.95
N GLU A 81 -2.83 -24.03 4.89
CA GLU A 81 -2.67 -24.94 3.75
C GLU A 81 -2.59 -24.24 2.39
N ASN A 82 -1.80 -23.18 2.30
CA ASN A 82 -1.67 -22.34 1.10
C ASN A 82 -2.99 -21.69 0.64
N LYS A 83 -3.91 -21.43 1.55
CA LYS A 83 -5.12 -20.65 1.31
C LYS A 83 -5.20 -19.49 2.29
N GLU A 84 -5.68 -18.36 1.79
CA GLU A 84 -6.04 -17.25 2.68
C GLU A 84 -7.32 -17.58 3.44
N LEU A 85 -7.29 -17.42 4.77
CA LEU A 85 -8.48 -17.49 5.60
C LEU A 85 -9.07 -16.07 5.66
N ILE A 86 -9.87 -15.73 4.65
CA ILE A 86 -10.52 -14.44 4.54
C ILE A 86 -11.79 -14.48 5.42
N PRO A 87 -11.88 -13.64 6.47
CA PRO A 87 -13.13 -13.54 7.23
C PRO A 87 -14.20 -12.90 6.34
N SER A 88 -15.47 -13.20 6.59
CA SER A 88 -16.55 -12.46 5.93
C SER A 88 -16.41 -10.95 6.25
N LYS A 89 -16.83 -10.09 5.31
CA LYS A 89 -16.82 -8.62 5.51
C LYS A 89 -17.53 -8.24 6.83
N THR A 90 -18.65 -8.88 7.12
CA THR A 90 -19.40 -8.65 8.38
C THR A 90 -18.58 -9.01 9.63
N SER A 91 -17.88 -10.16 9.61
CA SER A 91 -17.05 -10.58 10.75
C SER A 91 -15.86 -9.64 10.95
N TYR A 92 -15.22 -9.23 9.87
CA TYR A 92 -14.12 -8.27 9.91
C TYR A 92 -14.58 -6.90 10.41
N LEU A 93 -15.70 -6.39 9.89
CA LEU A 93 -16.29 -5.12 10.33
C LEU A 93 -16.62 -5.13 11.83
N LYS A 94 -17.30 -6.20 12.32
CA LYS A 94 -17.58 -6.37 13.75
C LYS A 94 -16.32 -6.33 14.60
N LYS A 95 -15.23 -6.98 14.15
CA LYS A 95 -13.93 -6.95 14.83
C LYS A 95 -13.39 -5.53 14.93
N ILE A 96 -13.42 -4.77 13.84
CA ILE A 96 -12.92 -3.39 13.84
C ILE A 96 -13.78 -2.47 14.71
N ILE A 97 -15.10 -2.60 14.66
CA ILE A 97 -16.02 -1.88 15.54
C ILE A 97 -15.72 -2.20 17.01
N HIS A 98 -15.48 -3.46 17.34
CA HIS A 98 -15.11 -3.85 18.70
C HIS A 98 -13.80 -3.17 19.15
N ILE A 99 -12.80 -3.16 18.28
CA ILE A 99 -11.51 -2.49 18.56
C ILE A 99 -11.69 -0.99 18.72
N SER A 100 -12.52 -0.34 17.91
CA SER A 100 -12.77 1.10 17.98
C SER A 100 -13.41 1.54 19.29
N LYS A 101 -14.19 0.65 19.93
CA LYS A 101 -14.83 0.90 21.22
C LYS A 101 -13.92 0.70 22.43
N LYS A 102 -12.72 0.17 22.24
CA LYS A 102 -11.74 0.05 23.30
C LYS A 102 -11.27 1.43 23.71
N GLU A 103 -11.06 1.59 25.01
CA GLU A 103 -10.51 2.81 25.56
C GLU A 103 -9.23 3.21 24.84
N GLY A 104 -9.15 4.44 24.42
CA GLY A 104 -7.97 5.04 23.84
C GLY A 104 -7.90 5.09 22.31
N ILE A 105 -8.80 4.47 21.52
CA ILE A 105 -8.86 4.70 20.08
C ILE A 105 -9.82 5.86 19.75
N ASN A 106 -9.27 6.97 19.29
CA ASN A 106 -10.03 8.20 19.02
C ASN A 106 -10.53 8.28 17.57
N ALA A 107 -9.81 7.65 16.64
CA ALA A 107 -10.20 7.59 15.24
C ALA A 107 -9.61 6.34 14.55
N ILE A 108 -10.31 5.86 13.54
CA ILE A 108 -9.79 4.84 12.61
C ILE A 108 -9.53 5.50 11.26
N VAL A 109 -8.33 5.30 10.73
CA VAL A 109 -8.01 5.56 9.33
C VAL A 109 -7.92 4.22 8.63
N THR A 110 -8.41 4.11 7.41
CA THR A 110 -8.27 2.88 6.62
C THR A 110 -7.98 3.19 5.17
N ALA A 111 -7.18 2.33 4.53
CA ALA A 111 -6.88 2.42 3.11
C ALA A 111 -7.95 1.78 2.22
N SER A 112 -9.08 1.37 2.79
CA SER A 112 -10.29 0.92 2.09
C SER A 112 -11.41 1.93 2.26
N LYS A 113 -11.93 2.45 1.14
CA LYS A 113 -13.08 3.37 1.15
C LYS A 113 -14.33 2.67 1.68
N GLU A 114 -14.61 1.47 1.19
CA GLU A 114 -15.75 0.65 1.66
C GLU A 114 -15.72 0.43 3.17
N LEU A 115 -14.56 0.07 3.72
CA LEU A 115 -14.43 -0.14 5.16
C LEU A 115 -14.65 1.17 5.95
N ALA A 116 -14.14 2.30 5.45
CA ALA A 116 -14.37 3.58 6.10
C ALA A 116 -15.85 3.97 6.12
N ASP A 117 -16.55 3.77 4.99
CA ASP A 117 -17.98 4.06 4.86
C ASP A 117 -18.79 3.18 5.82
N ASN A 118 -18.57 1.87 5.80
CA ASN A 118 -19.24 0.93 6.70
C ASN A 118 -18.99 1.23 8.19
N LEU A 119 -17.78 1.65 8.55
CA LEU A 119 -17.47 2.04 9.93
C LEU A 119 -18.26 3.30 10.36
N ARG A 120 -18.38 4.28 9.46
CA ARG A 120 -19.17 5.50 9.72
C ARG A 120 -20.66 5.22 9.90
N GLU A 121 -21.23 4.30 9.12
CA GLU A 121 -22.61 3.84 9.30
C GLU A 121 -22.86 3.22 10.69
N HIS A 122 -21.81 2.69 11.31
CA HIS A 122 -21.87 2.15 12.68
C HIS A 122 -21.42 3.14 13.77
N ASN A 123 -21.42 4.44 13.45
CA ASN A 123 -21.02 5.53 14.35
C ASN A 123 -19.57 5.42 14.86
N VAL A 124 -18.69 4.84 14.06
CA VAL A 124 -17.25 4.86 14.32
C VAL A 124 -16.63 6.09 13.65
N ASN A 125 -15.80 6.82 14.39
CA ASN A 125 -15.03 7.95 13.83
C ASN A 125 -13.97 7.41 12.85
N ALA A 126 -14.33 7.27 11.58
CA ALA A 126 -13.53 6.61 10.56
C ALA A 126 -13.27 7.49 9.34
N TYR A 127 -12.06 7.39 8.80
CA TYR A 127 -11.56 8.19 7.69
C TYR A 127 -10.92 7.28 6.64
N TYR A 128 -11.10 7.65 5.37
CA TYR A 128 -10.42 7.00 4.25
C TYR A 128 -9.16 7.77 3.89
N ILE A 129 -8.01 7.10 3.97
CA ILE A 129 -6.75 7.55 3.40
C ILE A 129 -6.17 6.33 2.67
N PRO A 130 -6.14 6.33 1.32
CA PRO A 130 -5.54 5.22 0.55
C PRO A 130 -4.06 5.08 0.89
N GLN A 131 -3.45 3.98 0.50
CA GLN A 131 -2.00 3.92 0.44
C GLN A 131 -1.50 5.00 -0.52
N PHE A 132 -0.25 5.39 -0.34
CA PHE A 132 0.32 6.55 -1.04
C PHE A 132 1.80 6.31 -1.37
N THR A 133 2.34 7.14 -2.24
CA THR A 133 3.76 7.16 -2.59
C THR A 133 4.47 8.40 -2.02
N ASN A 134 5.77 8.29 -1.85
CA ASN A 134 6.63 9.43 -1.54
C ASN A 134 7.36 9.90 -2.81
N THR A 135 7.01 11.07 -3.28
CA THR A 135 7.56 11.65 -4.53
C THR A 135 9.04 12.01 -4.48
N LYS A 136 9.65 12.05 -3.29
CA LYS A 136 11.10 12.18 -3.13
C LYS A 136 11.82 10.83 -3.24
N ARG A 137 11.10 9.73 -3.08
CA ARG A 137 11.62 8.37 -3.15
C ARG A 137 11.25 7.68 -4.45
N PHE A 138 10.05 7.93 -4.97
CA PHE A 138 9.55 7.38 -6.23
C PHE A 138 9.28 8.51 -7.24
N TYR A 139 10.11 8.57 -8.24
CA TYR A 139 10.08 9.51 -9.36
C TYR A 139 10.81 8.87 -10.55
N PRO A 140 10.65 9.37 -11.78
CA PRO A 140 11.38 8.88 -12.93
C PRO A 140 12.90 8.99 -12.75
N ASP A 141 13.59 7.85 -12.71
CA ASP A 141 15.05 7.74 -12.51
C ASP A 141 15.57 6.56 -13.35
N TYR A 142 15.57 6.76 -14.68
CA TYR A 142 15.97 5.73 -15.63
C TYR A 142 17.46 5.40 -15.56
N ASP A 143 17.77 4.11 -15.60
CA ASP A 143 19.13 3.58 -15.64
C ASP A 143 19.21 2.46 -16.70
N GLU A 144 19.93 2.70 -17.81
CA GLU A 144 20.04 1.74 -18.92
C GLU A 144 20.54 0.36 -18.48
N LYS A 145 21.37 0.28 -17.44
CA LYS A 145 21.91 -0.98 -16.91
C LYS A 145 20.84 -1.83 -16.22
N LEU A 146 19.72 -1.21 -15.81
CA LEU A 146 18.61 -1.86 -15.13
C LEU A 146 17.41 -2.10 -16.04
N LYS A 147 17.53 -1.82 -17.33
CA LYS A 147 16.49 -2.02 -18.33
C LYS A 147 15.90 -3.42 -18.26
N SER A 148 14.59 -3.50 -18.27
CA SER A 148 13.85 -4.76 -18.31
C SER A 148 12.58 -4.63 -19.12
N GLU A 149 12.19 -5.70 -19.81
CA GLU A 149 10.94 -5.75 -20.56
C GLU A 149 9.74 -5.78 -19.59
N VAL A 150 9.72 -6.78 -18.71
CA VAL A 150 8.74 -6.91 -17.64
C VAL A 150 9.49 -7.00 -16.32
N PHE A 151 9.01 -6.27 -15.31
CA PHE A 151 9.61 -6.24 -13.97
C PHE A 151 8.60 -6.65 -12.91
N PHE A 152 9.06 -7.49 -11.99
CA PHE A 152 8.30 -7.87 -10.80
C PHE A 152 9.20 -7.92 -9.57
N VAL A 153 8.72 -7.40 -8.44
CA VAL A 153 9.36 -7.52 -7.14
C VAL A 153 8.37 -8.02 -6.09
N GLY A 154 8.74 -9.05 -5.36
CA GLY A 154 7.92 -9.60 -4.28
C GLY A 154 8.20 -11.07 -4.01
N ILE A 155 7.75 -11.55 -2.86
CA ILE A 155 7.89 -12.97 -2.47
C ILE A 155 7.11 -13.87 -3.43
N ASN A 156 7.66 -15.04 -3.73
CA ASN A 156 6.91 -16.12 -4.37
C ASN A 156 5.96 -16.73 -3.33
N SER A 157 4.69 -16.62 -3.58
CA SER A 157 3.65 -17.12 -2.70
C SER A 157 2.49 -17.68 -3.53
N PHE A 158 1.70 -18.57 -2.94
CA PHE A 158 0.58 -19.26 -3.61
C PHE A 158 -0.45 -18.33 -4.28
N TYR A 159 -0.57 -17.09 -3.80
CA TYR A 159 -1.49 -16.11 -4.38
C TYR A 159 -0.91 -15.34 -5.58
N ARG A 160 0.38 -15.50 -5.87
CA ARG A 160 1.00 -14.85 -7.03
C ARG A 160 0.60 -15.56 -8.32
N LYS A 161 -0.06 -14.85 -9.22
CA LYS A 161 -0.53 -15.37 -10.51
C LYS A 161 0.15 -14.69 -11.69
N ALA A 162 0.48 -13.40 -11.61
CA ALA A 162 0.99 -12.63 -12.73
C ALA A 162 2.40 -13.08 -13.17
N ALA A 163 3.37 -13.05 -12.26
CA ALA A 163 4.74 -13.42 -12.61
C ALA A 163 4.87 -14.88 -13.04
N PRO A 164 4.23 -15.88 -12.40
CA PRO A 164 4.20 -17.26 -12.92
C PRO A 164 3.63 -17.36 -14.33
N ALA A 165 2.53 -16.69 -14.62
CA ALA A 165 1.90 -16.74 -15.94
C ALA A 165 2.81 -16.21 -17.05
N VAL A 166 3.53 -15.09 -16.78
CA VAL A 166 4.47 -14.49 -17.73
C VAL A 166 5.69 -15.41 -17.95
N LEU A 167 6.20 -16.04 -16.88
CA LEU A 167 7.28 -17.04 -16.98
C LEU A 167 6.87 -18.26 -17.81
N GLU A 168 5.69 -18.82 -17.55
CA GLU A 168 5.14 -19.98 -18.29
C GLU A 168 4.91 -19.67 -19.77
N ALA A 169 4.57 -18.43 -20.10
CA ALA A 169 4.42 -17.95 -21.47
C ALA A 169 5.76 -17.72 -22.18
N GLY A 170 6.90 -17.92 -21.52
CA GLY A 170 8.24 -17.69 -22.07
C GLY A 170 8.55 -16.21 -22.35
N LEU A 171 7.82 -15.28 -21.74
CA LEU A 171 8.03 -13.86 -21.94
C LEU A 171 9.16 -13.33 -21.03
N PRO A 172 9.93 -12.33 -21.48
CA PRO A 172 11.07 -11.81 -20.74
C PRO A 172 10.60 -11.06 -19.48
N ILE A 173 10.98 -11.58 -18.32
CA ILE A 173 10.66 -10.98 -17.02
C ILE A 173 11.87 -10.97 -16.09
N THR A 174 12.11 -9.85 -15.44
CA THR A 174 13.10 -9.69 -14.38
C THR A 174 12.39 -9.71 -13.02
N ILE A 175 12.79 -10.65 -12.16
CA ILE A 175 12.16 -10.86 -10.86
C ILE A 175 13.17 -10.64 -9.74
N TYR A 176 12.72 -9.96 -8.67
CA TYR A 176 13.41 -9.89 -7.38
C TYR A 176 12.45 -10.34 -6.27
N GLY A 177 13.01 -11.00 -5.28
CA GLY A 177 12.25 -11.45 -4.10
C GLY A 177 12.54 -12.90 -3.74
N PRO A 178 12.24 -13.31 -2.51
CA PRO A 178 12.53 -14.66 -2.03
C PRO A 178 11.58 -15.71 -2.63
N GLY A 179 12.07 -16.94 -2.70
CA GLY A 179 11.28 -18.11 -3.12
C GLY A 179 11.18 -18.34 -4.64
N TRP A 180 11.69 -17.45 -5.47
CA TRP A 180 11.72 -17.62 -6.94
C TRP A 180 13.01 -18.32 -7.38
N LYS A 181 12.91 -19.36 -8.18
CA LYS A 181 14.08 -20.01 -8.78
C LYS A 181 14.79 -19.12 -9.80
N THR A 182 14.06 -18.19 -10.40
CA THR A 182 14.50 -17.29 -11.48
C THR A 182 14.81 -15.87 -10.99
N ALA A 183 14.71 -15.61 -9.70
CA ALA A 183 15.01 -14.28 -9.17
C ALA A 183 16.48 -13.88 -9.40
N LYS A 184 16.69 -12.61 -9.77
CA LYS A 184 18.04 -12.01 -9.83
C LYS A 184 18.70 -11.96 -8.45
N ALA A 185 17.90 -11.66 -7.40
CA ALA A 185 18.29 -11.75 -6.00
C ALA A 185 17.05 -11.95 -5.10
N PRO A 186 17.22 -12.58 -3.92
CA PRO A 186 16.12 -12.77 -2.97
C PRO A 186 15.67 -11.46 -2.30
N TYR A 187 16.43 -10.41 -2.47
CA TYR A 187 16.17 -9.09 -1.91
C TYR A 187 16.55 -7.99 -2.89
N LEU A 188 15.79 -6.91 -2.90
CA LEU A 188 16.09 -5.68 -3.63
C LEU A 188 16.06 -4.50 -2.66
N ASP A 189 17.13 -3.71 -2.64
CA ASP A 189 17.18 -2.50 -1.82
C ASP A 189 16.10 -1.49 -2.29
N ASN A 190 15.29 -1.06 -1.35
CA ASN A 190 14.19 -0.15 -1.63
C ASN A 190 14.66 1.24 -2.12
N ASN A 191 15.90 1.63 -1.80
CA ASN A 191 16.50 2.89 -2.26
C ASN A 191 16.77 2.91 -3.78
N ILE A 192 16.94 1.73 -4.40
CA ILE A 192 17.14 1.62 -5.85
C ILE A 192 15.90 1.10 -6.60
N LEU A 193 14.83 0.77 -5.87
CA LEU A 193 13.61 0.22 -6.46
C LEU A 193 12.99 1.15 -7.51
N ARG A 194 13.04 2.48 -7.31
CA ARG A 194 12.57 3.44 -8.30
C ARG A 194 13.29 3.34 -9.64
N LYS A 195 14.60 3.06 -9.62
CA LYS A 195 15.38 2.89 -10.85
C LYS A 195 14.91 1.68 -11.63
N HIS A 196 14.64 0.57 -10.94
CA HIS A 196 14.07 -0.62 -11.59
C HIS A 196 12.69 -0.37 -12.16
N TYR A 197 11.82 0.33 -11.42
CA TYR A 197 10.51 0.73 -11.94
C TYR A 197 10.66 1.61 -13.18
N SER A 198 11.45 2.68 -13.10
CA SER A 198 11.64 3.63 -14.22
C SER A 198 12.33 3.03 -15.43
N SER A 199 13.08 1.93 -15.27
CA SER A 199 13.81 1.26 -16.34
C SER A 199 13.09 0.05 -16.93
N ALA A 200 11.91 -0.28 -16.44
CA ALA A 200 11.08 -1.35 -16.96
C ALA A 200 10.10 -0.81 -18.02
N LYS A 201 9.84 -1.58 -19.09
CA LYS A 201 8.72 -1.27 -19.99
C LYS A 201 7.38 -1.48 -19.30
N ILE A 202 7.26 -2.56 -18.51
CA ILE A 202 6.06 -2.96 -17.78
C ILE A 202 6.42 -3.40 -16.38
N VAL A 203 5.70 -2.89 -15.36
CA VAL A 203 5.71 -3.42 -14.01
C VAL A 203 4.47 -4.29 -13.82
N LEU A 204 4.62 -5.47 -13.20
CA LEU A 204 3.49 -6.33 -12.87
C LEU A 204 3.05 -6.14 -11.41
N ASN A 205 1.76 -6.14 -11.22
CA ASN A 205 1.13 -6.29 -9.92
C ASN A 205 0.12 -7.43 -9.94
N ASP A 206 -0.03 -8.07 -8.80
CA ASP A 206 -1.14 -8.92 -8.46
C ASP A 206 -1.50 -8.69 -6.98
N THR A 207 -2.77 -8.69 -6.69
CA THR A 207 -3.31 -8.34 -5.38
C THR A 207 -3.76 -9.62 -4.66
N ARG A 208 -3.51 -9.71 -3.36
CA ARG A 208 -4.03 -10.81 -2.52
C ARG A 208 -5.55 -10.78 -2.54
N GLU A 209 -6.20 -11.96 -2.58
CA GLU A 209 -7.66 -12.05 -2.62
C GLU A 209 -8.32 -11.30 -1.45
N GLY A 210 -7.76 -11.41 -0.24
CA GLY A 210 -8.27 -10.67 0.90
C GLY A 210 -8.13 -9.15 0.78
N MET A 211 -7.12 -8.64 0.10
CA MET A 211 -7.03 -7.21 -0.19
C MET A 211 -8.11 -6.78 -1.18
N LYS A 212 -8.33 -7.57 -2.24
CA LYS A 212 -9.40 -7.33 -3.22
C LYS A 212 -10.78 -7.33 -2.58
N GLU A 213 -11.06 -8.36 -1.76
CA GLU A 213 -12.35 -8.52 -1.08
C GLU A 213 -12.73 -7.28 -0.27
N PHE A 214 -11.75 -6.58 0.29
CA PHE A 214 -11.95 -5.40 1.12
C PHE A 214 -11.55 -4.08 0.44
N GLY A 215 -11.26 -4.08 -0.86
CA GLY A 215 -10.95 -2.86 -1.63
C GLY A 215 -9.63 -2.17 -1.24
N PHE A 216 -8.61 -2.93 -0.81
CA PHE A 216 -7.30 -2.39 -0.49
C PHE A 216 -6.36 -2.44 -1.69
N ILE A 217 -5.98 -1.30 -2.21
CA ILE A 217 -5.04 -1.19 -3.34
C ILE A 217 -3.61 -1.36 -2.85
N SER A 218 -2.81 -2.15 -3.58
CA SER A 218 -1.39 -2.36 -3.29
C SER A 218 -0.57 -1.08 -3.46
N ASN A 219 0.34 -0.81 -2.53
CA ASN A 219 1.24 0.36 -2.60
C ASN A 219 2.07 0.40 -3.89
N ARG A 220 2.39 -0.77 -4.46
CA ARG A 220 3.13 -0.86 -5.73
C ARG A 220 2.46 -0.08 -6.87
N ILE A 221 1.13 0.02 -6.89
CA ILE A 221 0.41 0.78 -7.91
C ILE A 221 0.85 2.24 -7.85
N PHE A 222 0.86 2.84 -6.67
CA PHE A 222 1.24 4.25 -6.49
C PHE A 222 2.73 4.49 -6.71
N ASP A 223 3.58 3.58 -6.27
CA ASP A 223 5.04 3.71 -6.42
C ASP A 223 5.48 3.56 -7.89
N ALA A 224 4.96 2.57 -8.61
CA ALA A 224 5.31 2.36 -10.01
C ALA A 224 4.76 3.46 -10.92
N THR A 225 3.52 3.91 -10.71
CA THR A 225 2.95 5.02 -11.47
C THR A 225 3.68 6.33 -11.20
N ALA A 226 4.13 6.60 -9.97
CA ALA A 226 4.97 7.75 -9.65
C ALA A 226 6.31 7.74 -10.38
N CYS A 227 6.84 6.55 -10.70
CA CYS A 227 8.05 6.36 -11.52
C CYS A 227 7.80 6.48 -13.04
N GLU A 228 6.58 6.84 -13.46
CA GLU A 228 6.16 6.96 -14.86
C GLU A 228 6.35 5.67 -15.65
N THR A 229 6.00 4.53 -15.07
CA THR A 229 6.07 3.22 -15.70
C THR A 229 4.67 2.63 -15.87
N LEU A 230 4.41 2.00 -17.02
CA LEU A 230 3.17 1.27 -17.22
C LEU A 230 3.11 0.11 -16.22
N ILE A 231 2.05 0.07 -15.43
CA ILE A 231 1.76 -1.06 -14.55
C ILE A 231 0.57 -1.84 -15.09
N ILE A 232 0.70 -3.17 -15.15
CA ILE A 232 -0.40 -4.08 -15.46
C ILE A 232 -0.76 -4.82 -14.18
N THR A 233 -2.03 -4.82 -13.82
CA THR A 233 -2.51 -5.42 -12.59
C THR A 233 -3.76 -6.28 -12.82
N ASP A 234 -4.08 -7.13 -11.89
CA ASP A 234 -5.36 -7.82 -11.84
C ASP A 234 -6.51 -6.83 -11.60
N TYR A 235 -7.67 -7.17 -12.13
CA TYR A 235 -8.85 -6.31 -12.07
C TYR A 235 -9.30 -6.02 -10.64
N MET A 236 -9.47 -4.73 -10.35
CA MET A 236 -10.09 -4.20 -9.14
C MET A 236 -10.92 -2.97 -9.50
N PRO A 237 -12.21 -2.91 -9.10
CA PRO A 237 -13.07 -1.76 -9.41
C PRO A 237 -12.52 -0.44 -8.81
N GLU A 238 -11.83 -0.50 -7.67
CA GLU A 238 -11.22 0.68 -7.04
C GLU A 238 -10.06 1.24 -7.88
N ILE A 239 -9.29 0.39 -8.57
CA ILE A 239 -8.23 0.82 -9.47
C ILE A 239 -8.85 1.41 -10.74
N GLU A 240 -9.90 0.79 -11.26
CA GLU A 240 -10.64 1.30 -12.41
C GLU A 240 -11.26 2.68 -12.14
N GLU A 241 -11.88 2.88 -10.96
CA GLU A 241 -12.42 4.18 -10.53
C GLU A 241 -11.35 5.27 -10.50
N ILE A 242 -10.13 4.95 -10.04
CA ILE A 242 -9.04 5.92 -9.87
C ILE A 242 -8.30 6.20 -11.18
N TYR A 243 -7.93 5.15 -11.91
CA TYR A 243 -6.97 5.25 -13.01
C TYR A 243 -7.61 5.10 -14.40
N GLY A 244 -8.86 4.59 -14.47
CA GLY A 244 -9.53 4.32 -15.72
C GLY A 244 -8.69 3.43 -16.64
N ASP A 245 -8.53 3.86 -17.87
CA ASP A 245 -7.75 3.17 -18.90
C ASP A 245 -6.23 3.31 -18.77
N THR A 246 -5.74 4.16 -17.85
CA THR A 246 -4.30 4.44 -17.72
C THR A 246 -3.52 3.32 -17.05
N VAL A 247 -4.22 2.47 -16.27
CA VAL A 247 -3.66 1.25 -15.66
C VAL A 247 -4.38 0.03 -16.26
N PRO A 248 -3.78 -0.65 -17.24
CA PRO A 248 -4.37 -1.85 -17.83
C PRO A 248 -4.58 -2.96 -16.79
N MET A 249 -5.76 -3.57 -16.81
CA MET A 249 -6.15 -4.61 -15.87
C MET A 249 -6.57 -5.88 -16.59
N TYR A 250 -6.28 -7.03 -15.99
CA TYR A 250 -6.63 -8.35 -16.49
C TYR A 250 -7.54 -9.11 -15.51
N LYS A 251 -8.41 -9.95 -16.03
CA LYS A 251 -9.30 -10.83 -15.26
C LYS A 251 -8.85 -12.29 -15.24
N ASN A 252 -8.05 -12.69 -16.25
CA ASN A 252 -7.55 -14.05 -16.40
C ASN A 252 -6.12 -14.06 -17.01
N LYS A 253 -5.53 -15.24 -17.07
CA LYS A 253 -4.16 -15.45 -17.57
C LYS A 253 -4.00 -15.03 -19.04
N GLU A 254 -4.99 -15.35 -19.86
CA GLU A 254 -5.00 -15.09 -21.29
C GLU A 254 -4.99 -13.59 -21.57
N GLU A 255 -5.81 -12.83 -20.86
CA GLU A 255 -5.84 -11.35 -20.92
C GLU A 255 -4.50 -10.76 -20.46
N LEU A 256 -3.92 -11.25 -19.34
CA LEU A 256 -2.62 -10.79 -18.88
C LEU A 256 -1.55 -10.97 -19.98
N ILE A 257 -1.45 -12.17 -20.55
CA ILE A 257 -0.45 -12.46 -21.58
C ILE A 257 -0.68 -11.61 -22.82
N SER A 258 -1.92 -11.40 -23.22
CA SER A 258 -2.28 -10.53 -24.34
C SER A 258 -1.88 -9.07 -24.08
N LEU A 259 -2.15 -8.52 -22.90
CA LEU A 259 -1.74 -7.16 -22.50
C LEU A 259 -0.21 -7.03 -22.47
N VAL A 260 0.49 -8.00 -21.88
CA VAL A 260 1.96 -7.96 -21.84
C VAL A 260 2.54 -7.97 -23.25
N LYS A 261 2.10 -8.87 -24.14
CA LYS A 261 2.56 -8.91 -25.53
C LYS A 261 2.26 -7.61 -26.28
N TYR A 262 1.05 -7.06 -26.09
CA TYR A 262 0.62 -5.82 -26.71
C TYR A 262 1.53 -4.65 -26.33
N TYR A 263 1.77 -4.44 -25.03
CA TYR A 263 2.59 -3.33 -24.56
C TYR A 263 4.11 -3.56 -24.67
N LEU A 264 4.57 -4.78 -24.95
CA LEU A 264 5.96 -5.04 -25.31
C LEU A 264 6.25 -4.74 -26.79
N ASP A 265 5.24 -4.79 -27.67
CA ASP A 265 5.41 -4.41 -29.08
C ASP A 265 5.79 -2.93 -29.18
N ASP A 266 6.88 -2.65 -29.88
CA ASP A 266 7.39 -1.27 -30.05
C ASP A 266 6.40 -0.36 -30.82
N LYS A 267 5.47 -0.94 -31.59
CA LYS A 267 4.39 -0.20 -32.25
C LYS A 267 3.46 0.50 -31.24
N ASN A 268 3.35 -0.05 -30.05
CA ASN A 268 2.49 0.46 -28.97
C ASN A 268 3.27 1.28 -27.94
N GLN A 269 4.53 1.62 -28.23
CA GLN A 269 5.39 2.35 -27.28
C GLN A 269 4.82 3.70 -26.88
N GLU A 270 4.28 4.47 -27.81
CA GLU A 270 3.75 5.80 -27.50
C GLU A 270 2.48 5.73 -26.64
N GLU A 271 1.59 4.77 -26.92
CA GLU A 271 0.42 4.51 -26.06
C GLU A 271 0.86 4.10 -24.65
N ARG A 272 1.85 3.18 -24.54
CA ARG A 272 2.41 2.77 -23.25
C ARG A 272 2.94 3.94 -22.43
N LYS A 273 3.69 4.85 -23.07
CA LYS A 273 4.25 6.05 -22.43
C LYS A 273 3.15 7.03 -22.03
N ASP A 274 2.17 7.25 -22.88
CA ASP A 274 1.06 8.16 -22.59
C ASP A 274 0.24 7.67 -21.38
N LYS A 275 -0.09 6.38 -21.33
CA LYS A 275 -0.77 5.78 -20.17
C LYS A 275 0.05 5.94 -18.89
N ALA A 276 1.36 5.66 -18.94
CA ALA A 276 2.25 5.80 -17.79
C ALA A 276 2.31 7.27 -17.29
N ARG A 277 2.43 8.24 -18.19
CA ARG A 277 2.42 9.67 -17.88
C ARG A 277 1.10 10.10 -17.22
N ARG A 278 -0.05 9.73 -17.81
CA ARG A 278 -1.39 10.07 -17.26
C ARG A 278 -1.62 9.40 -15.90
N ALA A 279 -1.21 8.16 -15.73
CA ALA A 279 -1.30 7.47 -14.44
C ALA A 279 -0.45 8.17 -13.37
N ARG A 280 0.76 8.63 -13.75
CA ARG A 280 1.60 9.43 -12.85
C ARG A 280 0.94 10.74 -12.43
N GLU A 281 0.33 11.48 -13.36
CA GLU A 281 -0.39 12.72 -13.05
C GLU A 281 -1.51 12.51 -12.02
N ILE A 282 -2.29 11.43 -12.16
CA ILE A 282 -3.33 11.03 -11.21
C ILE A 282 -2.72 10.76 -9.83
N THR A 283 -1.63 9.99 -9.80
CA THR A 283 -0.94 9.62 -8.56
C THR A 283 -0.37 10.84 -7.82
N LEU A 284 0.35 11.70 -8.53
CA LEU A 284 0.95 12.90 -7.93
C LEU A 284 -0.09 13.90 -7.42
N LYS A 285 -1.23 13.98 -8.09
CA LYS A 285 -2.32 14.86 -7.68
C LYS A 285 -3.00 14.38 -6.39
N ASN A 286 -3.15 13.06 -6.18
CA ASN A 286 -4.09 12.55 -5.19
C ASN A 286 -3.47 11.61 -4.15
N PHE A 287 -2.37 10.91 -4.46
CA PHE A 287 -1.89 9.75 -3.69
C PHE A 287 -0.45 9.90 -3.23
N THR A 288 -0.12 11.05 -2.68
CA THR A 288 1.22 11.34 -2.13
C THR A 288 1.22 11.31 -0.60
N SER A 289 2.37 11.03 0.01
CA SER A 289 2.55 11.11 1.46
C SER A 289 2.24 12.50 2.01
N ASP A 290 2.48 13.57 1.25
CA ASP A 290 2.14 14.94 1.66
C ASP A 290 0.62 15.15 1.71
N LYS A 291 -0.15 14.55 0.78
CA LYS A 291 -1.63 14.57 0.84
C LYS A 291 -2.16 13.77 2.04
N ALA A 292 -1.58 12.59 2.29
CA ALA A 292 -1.94 11.78 3.45
C ALA A 292 -1.64 12.53 4.76
N ALA A 293 -0.49 13.18 4.87
CA ALA A 293 -0.12 13.99 6.03
C ALA A 293 -1.09 15.16 6.24
N THR A 294 -1.51 15.85 5.19
CA THR A 294 -2.51 16.92 5.26
C THR A 294 -3.84 16.38 5.81
N THR A 295 -4.30 15.24 5.31
CA THR A 295 -5.56 14.62 5.81
C THR A 295 -5.42 14.18 7.26
N ILE A 296 -4.29 13.58 7.66
CA ILE A 296 -4.00 13.24 9.05
C ILE A 296 -4.01 14.50 9.95
N HIS A 297 -3.44 15.60 9.50
CA HIS A 297 -3.45 16.86 10.21
C HIS A 297 -4.88 17.36 10.50
N GLU A 298 -5.78 17.30 9.51
CA GLU A 298 -7.18 17.67 9.70
C GLU A 298 -7.91 16.72 10.67
N ILE A 299 -7.61 15.43 10.62
CA ILE A 299 -8.13 14.46 11.60
C ILE A 299 -7.66 14.84 13.01
N ILE A 300 -6.36 15.09 13.19
CA ILE A 300 -5.79 15.48 14.47
C ILE A 300 -6.48 16.73 15.03
N LYS A 301 -6.68 17.76 14.19
CA LYS A 301 -7.41 18.97 14.59
C LYS A 301 -8.83 18.66 15.06
N SER A 302 -9.52 17.76 14.37
CA SER A 302 -10.90 17.38 14.73
C SER A 302 -10.99 16.64 16.08
N LEU A 303 -9.89 16.02 16.53
CA LEU A 303 -9.80 15.30 17.80
C LEU A 303 -9.43 16.22 18.99
N GLN A 304 -8.99 17.44 18.74
CA GLN A 304 -8.72 18.41 19.79
C GLN A 304 -10.03 18.97 20.34
N PRO A 305 -10.14 19.25 21.66
CA PRO A 305 -11.30 19.92 22.19
C PRO A 305 -11.46 21.28 21.48
N LYS A 306 -12.67 21.59 21.03
CA LYS A 306 -12.97 22.94 20.54
C LYS A 306 -12.70 23.90 21.72
N ASN A 307 -11.70 24.74 21.60
CA ASN A 307 -11.53 25.83 22.51
C ASN A 307 -12.79 26.74 22.41
N ASN A 308 -13.73 26.55 23.32
CA ASN A 308 -14.81 27.49 23.51
C ASN A 308 -14.22 28.76 24.15
N ASN A 309 -13.45 29.51 23.37
CA ASN A 309 -13.18 30.91 23.68
C ASN A 309 -14.28 31.73 22.97
N SER A 310 -15.36 31.94 23.66
CA SER A 310 -16.29 33.02 23.41
C SER A 310 -16.33 33.94 24.63
#